data_db96b6ca393c17389ce02aecc2e9a7c9
#
_entry.id   db96b6ca393c17389ce02aecc2e9a7c9
#
_cell.length_a   1.000
_cell.length_b   1.000
_cell.length_c   1.000
_cell.angle_alpha   90.00
_cell.angle_beta   90.00
_cell.angle_gamma   90.00
#
_symmetry.space_group_name_H-M   'P 1'
#
loop_
_entity.id
_entity.type
_entity.pdbx_description
1 polymer ?
#
loop_
_entity_poly.entity_id
_entity_poly.type
_entity_poly.pdbx_seq_one_letter_code
_entity_poly.pdbx_strand_id
1 'polypeptide(L)'
;MAKIRVLLVDDHTVVRQGLRRILETDDEIEIVGETGDGRTAVEMAQRMHPNIVVMDIALPELNGIEATRQIMKRNEGAKVLILTMHSDDVCVRQSLKAGARGYLLKDSEDLDLLKAVKAIGRGGSFFSPAVSKVLLEGYLGDAGGQEVEDYLALLTDREREVLQLIAEGKTNKEIATVLSVSINTVETHRKHIMEKLDLHNTAEIVRFAVRKKIVH
;
A
#
# COMPACT_ATOMS: atom_id res chain seq x y z
N MET A 1 16.84 20.15 -16.02
CA MET A 1 16.93 19.22 -14.87
C MET A 1 16.27 17.90 -15.26
N ALA A 2 16.68 16.76 -14.70
CA ALA A 2 15.99 15.50 -14.95
C ALA A 2 14.58 15.56 -14.35
N LYS A 3 13.58 15.11 -15.11
CA LYS A 3 12.17 15.08 -14.64
C LYS A 3 11.99 14.05 -13.53
N ILE A 4 11.07 14.31 -12.63
CA ILE A 4 10.63 13.37 -11.60
C ILE A 4 9.70 12.36 -12.27
N ARG A 5 10.15 11.11 -12.39
CA ARG A 5 9.40 10.02 -13.01
C ARG A 5 8.43 9.40 -12.03
N VAL A 6 7.13 9.48 -12.33
CA VAL A 6 6.04 9.07 -11.43
C VAL A 6 5.28 7.89 -12.03
N LEU A 7 5.06 6.85 -11.23
CA LEU A 7 4.11 5.77 -11.48
C LEU A 7 2.83 6.04 -10.67
N LEU A 8 1.65 6.09 -11.33
CA LEU A 8 0.35 6.25 -10.68
C LEU A 8 -0.33 4.92 -10.47
N VAL A 9 -0.81 4.67 -9.24
CA VAL A 9 -1.48 3.43 -8.88
C VAL A 9 -2.77 3.74 -8.11
N ASP A 10 -3.92 3.53 -8.77
CA ASP A 10 -5.25 3.75 -8.23
C ASP A 10 -6.25 2.93 -9.06
N ASP A 11 -7.14 2.16 -8.46
CA ASP A 11 -8.10 1.33 -9.19
C ASP A 11 -9.24 2.14 -9.81
N HIS A 12 -9.49 3.35 -9.29
CA HIS A 12 -10.51 4.26 -9.81
C HIS A 12 -10.01 5.06 -11.02
N THR A 13 -10.42 4.66 -12.23
CA THR A 13 -9.96 5.29 -13.48
C THR A 13 -10.15 6.80 -13.53
N VAL A 14 -11.30 7.31 -13.02
CA VAL A 14 -11.60 8.76 -13.02
C VAL A 14 -10.64 9.52 -12.10
N VAL A 15 -10.37 8.98 -10.91
CA VAL A 15 -9.42 9.56 -9.95
C VAL A 15 -8.02 9.57 -10.58
N ARG A 16 -7.57 8.44 -11.13
CA ARG A 16 -6.27 8.30 -11.76
C ARG A 16 -6.06 9.29 -12.90
N GLN A 17 -7.08 9.50 -13.75
CA GLN A 17 -7.04 10.52 -14.80
C GLN A 17 -6.98 11.95 -14.24
N GLY A 18 -7.68 12.24 -13.15
CA GLY A 18 -7.60 13.53 -12.44
C GLY A 18 -6.20 13.79 -11.92
N LEU A 19 -5.64 12.82 -11.18
CA LEU A 19 -4.28 12.89 -10.63
C LEU A 19 -3.23 13.10 -11.74
N ARG A 20 -3.37 12.37 -12.84
CA ARG A 20 -2.50 12.57 -14.01
C ARG A 20 -2.54 13.99 -14.51
N ARG A 21 -3.73 14.56 -14.74
CA ARG A 21 -3.86 15.95 -15.21
C ARG A 21 -3.23 16.96 -14.25
N ILE A 22 -3.42 16.79 -12.94
CA ILE A 22 -2.82 17.64 -11.92
C ILE A 22 -1.28 17.56 -12.01
N LEU A 23 -0.71 16.37 -12.05
CA LEU A 23 0.74 16.19 -12.08
C LEU A 23 1.37 16.68 -13.40
N GLU A 24 0.69 16.53 -14.53
CA GLU A 24 1.14 17.01 -15.84
C GLU A 24 1.10 18.54 -16.00
N THR A 25 0.50 19.28 -15.04
CA THR A 25 0.60 20.75 -15.01
C THR A 25 2.01 21.24 -14.66
N ASP A 26 2.86 20.38 -14.15
CA ASP A 26 4.22 20.73 -13.73
C ASP A 26 5.26 20.08 -14.65
N ASP A 27 6.01 20.89 -15.37
CA ASP A 27 7.01 20.46 -16.35
C ASP A 27 8.17 19.63 -15.74
N GLU A 28 8.37 19.67 -14.42
CA GLU A 28 9.36 18.85 -13.72
C GLU A 28 8.91 17.40 -13.52
N ILE A 29 7.63 17.08 -13.76
CA ILE A 29 7.04 15.77 -13.53
C ILE A 29 6.79 15.05 -14.87
N GLU A 30 7.01 13.75 -14.86
CA GLU A 30 6.73 12.85 -15.99
C GLU A 30 6.01 11.60 -15.49
N ILE A 31 4.79 11.34 -16.00
CA ILE A 31 4.08 10.10 -15.71
C ILE A 31 4.64 9.00 -16.62
N VAL A 32 5.36 8.05 -16.02
CA VAL A 32 6.00 6.95 -16.75
C VAL A 32 5.12 5.71 -16.85
N GLY A 33 4.05 5.63 -16.10
CA GLY A 33 3.08 4.54 -16.17
C GLY A 33 1.90 4.73 -15.24
N GLU A 34 0.85 3.94 -15.47
CA GLU A 34 -0.38 3.94 -14.69
C GLU A 34 -0.92 2.51 -14.56
N THR A 35 -1.48 2.17 -13.41
CA THR A 35 -2.19 0.90 -13.20
C THR A 35 -3.25 1.04 -12.12
N GLY A 36 -4.25 0.15 -12.12
CA GLY A 36 -5.25 0.01 -11.04
C GLY A 36 -5.01 -1.21 -10.15
N ASP A 37 -3.85 -1.84 -10.24
CA ASP A 37 -3.54 -3.15 -9.65
C ASP A 37 -2.19 -3.11 -8.93
N GLY A 38 -2.17 -3.55 -7.67
CA GLY A 38 -0.97 -3.53 -6.84
C GLY A 38 0.13 -4.48 -7.33
N ARG A 39 -0.21 -5.64 -7.90
CA ARG A 39 0.78 -6.58 -8.48
C ARG A 39 1.46 -5.97 -9.69
N THR A 40 0.64 -5.48 -10.62
CA THR A 40 1.13 -4.79 -11.80
C THR A 40 2.00 -3.59 -11.41
N ALA A 41 1.63 -2.87 -10.34
CA ALA A 41 2.45 -1.76 -9.83
C ALA A 41 3.84 -2.22 -9.39
N VAL A 42 3.96 -3.35 -8.68
CA VAL A 42 5.25 -3.92 -8.27
C VAL A 42 6.11 -4.27 -9.50
N GLU A 43 5.52 -4.92 -10.51
CA GLU A 43 6.22 -5.27 -11.75
C GLU A 43 6.65 -4.03 -12.55
N MET A 44 5.76 -3.04 -12.68
CA MET A 44 6.04 -1.78 -13.37
C MET A 44 7.13 -0.99 -12.66
N ALA A 45 7.09 -0.91 -11.33
CA ALA A 45 8.12 -0.23 -10.54
C ALA A 45 9.51 -0.86 -10.76
N GLN A 46 9.57 -2.19 -10.85
CA GLN A 46 10.81 -2.90 -11.13
C GLN A 46 11.32 -2.67 -12.55
N ARG A 47 10.42 -2.60 -13.54
CA ARG A 47 10.80 -2.44 -14.97
C ARG A 47 11.10 -0.99 -15.34
N MET A 48 10.33 -0.05 -14.81
CA MET A 48 10.37 1.36 -15.20
C MET A 48 11.30 2.21 -14.33
N HIS A 49 11.68 1.72 -13.14
CA HIS A 49 12.49 2.46 -12.18
C HIS A 49 11.98 3.90 -11.94
N PRO A 50 10.70 4.09 -11.52
CA PRO A 50 10.18 5.42 -11.23
C PRO A 50 10.92 6.03 -10.03
N ASN A 51 11.01 7.37 -9.99
CA ASN A 51 11.52 8.08 -8.81
C ASN A 51 10.51 8.05 -7.68
N ILE A 52 9.20 8.07 -8.01
CA ILE A 52 8.10 8.05 -7.06
C ILE A 52 7.00 7.15 -7.59
N VAL A 53 6.40 6.38 -6.68
CA VAL A 53 5.13 5.69 -6.89
C VAL A 53 4.08 6.40 -6.04
N VAL A 54 3.04 6.95 -6.67
CA VAL A 54 1.84 7.44 -6.00
C VAL A 54 0.87 6.27 -5.91
N MET A 55 0.58 5.83 -4.69
CA MET A 55 -0.03 4.53 -4.40
C MET A 55 -1.30 4.70 -3.58
N ASP A 56 -2.43 4.25 -4.10
CA ASP A 56 -3.63 4.07 -3.26
C ASP A 56 -3.49 2.82 -2.38
N ILE A 57 -4.13 2.82 -1.21
CA ILE A 57 -4.18 1.67 -0.30
C ILE A 57 -5.22 0.66 -0.76
N ALA A 58 -6.42 1.12 -1.13
CA ALA A 58 -7.57 0.27 -1.43
C ALA A 58 -7.48 -0.32 -2.84
N LEU A 59 -6.52 -1.20 -3.06
CA LEU A 59 -6.35 -1.90 -4.33
C LEU A 59 -6.83 -3.36 -4.23
N PRO A 60 -7.43 -3.90 -5.30
CA PRO A 60 -7.84 -5.30 -5.34
C PRO A 60 -6.63 -6.22 -5.39
N GLU A 61 -6.78 -7.43 -4.87
CA GLU A 61 -5.84 -8.56 -4.91
C GLU A 61 -4.52 -8.35 -4.17
N LEU A 62 -3.89 -7.19 -4.29
CA LEU A 62 -2.70 -6.77 -3.56
C LEU A 62 -2.85 -5.30 -3.17
N ASN A 63 -3.19 -5.04 -1.89
CA ASN A 63 -3.37 -3.69 -1.39
C ASN A 63 -2.09 -2.86 -1.47
N GLY A 64 -2.25 -1.52 -1.47
CA GLY A 64 -1.13 -0.60 -1.67
C GLY A 64 -0.07 -0.64 -0.57
N ILE A 65 -0.40 -1.05 0.65
CA ILE A 65 0.57 -1.20 1.75
C ILE A 65 1.50 -2.38 1.45
N GLU A 66 0.94 -3.51 1.05
CA GLU A 66 1.74 -4.68 0.71
C GLU A 66 2.51 -4.48 -0.60
N ALA A 67 1.89 -3.83 -1.61
CA ALA A 67 2.57 -3.43 -2.83
C ALA A 67 3.77 -2.50 -2.52
N THR A 68 3.59 -1.52 -1.62
CA THR A 68 4.66 -0.64 -1.14
C THR A 68 5.81 -1.45 -0.53
N ARG A 69 5.50 -2.40 0.35
CA ARG A 69 6.51 -3.27 1.00
C ARG A 69 7.31 -4.05 -0.03
N GLN A 70 6.64 -4.63 -1.02
CA GLN A 70 7.30 -5.39 -2.09
C GLN A 70 8.14 -4.51 -3.00
N ILE A 71 7.67 -3.31 -3.35
CA ILE A 71 8.43 -2.33 -4.14
C ILE A 71 9.71 -1.93 -3.40
N MET A 72 9.61 -1.58 -2.12
CA MET A 72 10.75 -1.16 -1.30
C MET A 72 11.80 -2.26 -1.12
N LYS A 73 11.37 -3.54 -1.03
CA LYS A 73 12.28 -4.69 -0.98
C LYS A 73 13.06 -4.92 -2.28
N ARG A 74 12.43 -4.62 -3.43
CA ARG A 74 12.98 -4.94 -4.76
C ARG A 74 13.68 -3.76 -5.44
N ASN A 75 13.39 -2.54 -5.00
CA ASN A 75 13.91 -1.30 -5.58
C ASN A 75 14.22 -0.27 -4.49
N GLU A 76 15.45 -0.29 -4.00
CA GLU A 76 15.93 0.62 -2.94
C GLU A 76 15.88 2.10 -3.34
N GLY A 77 15.87 2.41 -4.64
CA GLY A 77 15.80 3.76 -5.16
C GLY A 77 14.37 4.32 -5.28
N ALA A 78 13.34 3.47 -5.26
CA ALA A 78 11.96 3.91 -5.34
C ALA A 78 11.51 4.61 -4.05
N LYS A 79 10.64 5.59 -4.19
CA LYS A 79 9.99 6.27 -3.07
C LYS A 79 8.50 6.14 -3.26
N VAL A 80 7.77 5.88 -2.18
CA VAL A 80 6.32 5.72 -2.25
C VAL A 80 5.65 6.85 -1.49
N LEU A 81 4.70 7.53 -2.17
CA LEU A 81 3.71 8.43 -1.61
C LEU A 81 2.38 7.69 -1.57
N ILE A 82 1.88 7.44 -0.38
CA ILE A 82 0.51 6.95 -0.22
C ILE A 82 -0.47 8.09 -0.46
N LEU A 83 -1.47 7.84 -1.31
CA LEU A 83 -2.56 8.77 -1.61
C LEU A 83 -3.89 8.04 -1.49
N THR A 84 -4.65 8.30 -0.44
CA THR A 84 -5.82 7.49 -0.07
C THR A 84 -6.90 8.30 0.64
N MET A 85 -8.12 7.74 0.74
CA MET A 85 -9.20 8.30 1.58
C MET A 85 -9.07 7.92 3.07
N HIS A 86 -8.18 6.99 3.41
CA HIS A 86 -8.04 6.49 4.78
C HIS A 86 -7.12 7.37 5.61
N SER A 87 -7.62 7.87 6.75
CA SER A 87 -6.86 8.72 7.68
C SER A 87 -6.60 8.03 9.03
N ASP A 88 -7.01 6.75 9.16
CA ASP A 88 -6.88 6.02 10.40
C ASP A 88 -5.42 5.65 10.72
N ASP A 89 -5.12 5.64 12.02
CA ASP A 89 -3.82 5.40 12.59
C ASP A 89 -3.18 4.06 12.14
N VAL A 90 -3.99 3.02 11.98
CA VAL A 90 -3.51 1.68 11.55
C VAL A 90 -2.94 1.75 10.14
N CYS A 91 -3.67 2.35 9.19
CA CYS A 91 -3.21 2.51 7.81
C CYS A 91 -1.95 3.37 7.72
N VAL A 92 -1.90 4.49 8.46
CA VAL A 92 -0.73 5.38 8.50
C VAL A 92 0.51 4.62 8.98
N ARG A 93 0.43 3.97 10.15
CA ARG A 93 1.57 3.23 10.72
C ARG A 93 2.03 2.08 9.83
N GLN A 94 1.09 1.30 9.28
CA GLN A 94 1.44 0.19 8.40
C GLN A 94 2.11 0.66 7.12
N SER A 95 1.66 1.77 6.53
CA SER A 95 2.27 2.36 5.34
C SER A 95 3.72 2.79 5.60
N LEU A 96 3.98 3.44 6.74
CA LEU A 96 5.33 3.86 7.12
C LEU A 96 6.24 2.65 7.42
N LYS A 97 5.72 1.63 8.12
CA LYS A 97 6.45 0.37 8.33
C LYS A 97 6.74 -0.36 7.00
N ALA A 98 5.88 -0.21 6.00
CA ALA A 98 6.13 -0.71 4.65
C ALA A 98 7.21 0.06 3.89
N GLY A 99 7.60 1.25 4.36
CA GLY A 99 8.65 2.09 3.80
C GLY A 99 8.16 3.31 3.02
N ALA A 100 6.88 3.66 3.12
CA ALA A 100 6.36 4.88 2.50
C ALA A 100 7.10 6.13 3.00
N ARG A 101 7.40 7.07 2.09
CA ARG A 101 8.07 8.35 2.38
C ARG A 101 7.10 9.50 2.54
N GLY A 102 5.84 9.29 2.22
CA GLY A 102 4.80 10.28 2.41
C GLY A 102 3.42 9.65 2.48
N TYR A 103 2.50 10.43 3.05
CA TYR A 103 1.10 10.05 3.18
C TYR A 103 0.23 11.30 3.00
N LEU A 104 -0.65 11.26 2.01
CA LEU A 104 -1.54 12.34 1.63
C LEU A 104 -2.98 11.79 1.51
N LEU A 105 -3.95 12.57 1.97
CA LEU A 105 -5.35 12.22 1.79
C LEU A 105 -5.84 12.72 0.43
N LYS A 106 -6.73 11.97 -0.22
CA LYS A 106 -7.31 12.31 -1.53
C LYS A 106 -8.23 13.55 -1.50
N ASP A 107 -8.66 13.98 -0.31
CA ASP A 107 -9.40 15.23 -0.08
C ASP A 107 -8.50 16.46 0.12
N SER A 108 -7.19 16.28 0.02
CA SER A 108 -6.21 17.38 0.07
C SER A 108 -6.26 18.21 -1.21
N GLU A 109 -5.74 19.45 -1.14
CA GLU A 109 -5.67 20.33 -2.31
C GLU A 109 -4.70 19.79 -3.39
N ASP A 110 -4.99 20.08 -4.65
CA ASP A 110 -4.14 19.68 -5.79
C ASP A 110 -2.68 20.14 -5.63
N LEU A 111 -2.51 21.35 -5.07
CA LEU A 111 -1.18 21.91 -4.78
C LEU A 111 -0.37 21.06 -3.77
N ASP A 112 -1.05 20.36 -2.87
CA ASP A 112 -0.35 19.52 -1.89
C ASP A 112 0.16 18.24 -2.52
N LEU A 113 -0.51 17.69 -3.53
CA LEU A 113 -0.01 16.58 -4.32
C LEU A 113 1.28 16.95 -5.06
N LEU A 114 1.31 18.11 -5.73
CA LEU A 114 2.50 18.60 -6.43
C LEU A 114 3.67 18.85 -5.46
N LYS A 115 3.40 19.47 -4.30
CA LYS A 115 4.40 19.68 -3.24
C LYS A 115 4.94 18.35 -2.72
N ALA A 116 4.06 17.38 -2.45
CA ALA A 116 4.42 16.06 -1.94
C ALA A 116 5.35 15.33 -2.92
N VAL A 117 4.97 15.27 -4.21
CA VAL A 117 5.77 14.63 -5.25
C VAL A 117 7.14 15.30 -5.38
N LYS A 118 7.21 16.64 -5.38
CA LYS A 118 8.50 17.35 -5.46
C LYS A 118 9.36 17.15 -4.21
N ALA A 119 8.78 17.22 -3.02
CA ALA A 119 9.51 17.04 -1.77
C ALA A 119 10.12 15.62 -1.69
N ILE A 120 9.31 14.60 -1.97
CA ILE A 120 9.74 13.21 -1.95
C ILE A 120 10.73 12.92 -3.09
N GLY A 121 10.48 13.47 -4.29
CA GLY A 121 11.39 13.35 -5.44
C GLY A 121 12.80 13.83 -5.14
N ARG A 122 12.92 14.92 -4.38
CA ARG A 122 14.18 15.53 -3.92
C ARG A 122 14.80 14.85 -2.68
N GLY A 123 14.21 13.75 -2.18
CA GLY A 123 14.74 12.97 -1.06
C GLY A 123 14.14 13.28 0.30
N GLY A 124 13.16 14.20 0.38
CA GLY A 124 12.42 14.52 1.59
C GLY A 124 11.29 13.55 1.90
N SER A 125 10.42 13.95 2.81
CA SER A 125 9.16 13.29 3.16
C SER A 125 8.02 14.30 3.14
N PHE A 126 6.78 13.83 2.98
CA PHE A 126 5.61 14.70 3.01
C PHE A 126 4.44 14.01 3.73
N PHE A 127 3.89 14.69 4.73
CA PHE A 127 2.72 14.22 5.47
C PHE A 127 1.71 15.35 5.57
N SER A 128 0.44 15.07 5.27
CA SER A 128 -0.62 16.05 5.48
C SER A 128 -0.72 16.42 6.97
N PRO A 129 -1.25 17.59 7.34
CA PRO A 129 -1.38 18.00 8.74
C PRO A 129 -2.13 16.98 9.60
N ALA A 130 -3.20 16.39 9.08
CA ALA A 130 -3.99 15.35 9.77
C ALA A 130 -3.12 14.11 10.06
N VAL A 131 -2.33 13.66 9.10
CA VAL A 131 -1.42 12.51 9.26
C VAL A 131 -0.29 12.84 10.23
N SER A 132 0.27 14.05 10.14
CA SER A 132 1.31 14.49 11.07
C SER A 132 0.84 14.47 12.53
N LYS A 133 -0.43 14.83 12.77
CA LYS A 133 -1.04 14.75 14.10
C LYS A 133 -1.08 13.31 14.61
N VAL A 134 -1.55 12.36 13.78
CA VAL A 134 -1.57 10.92 14.11
C VAL A 134 -0.18 10.40 14.47
N LEU A 135 0.85 10.82 13.71
CA LEU A 135 2.24 10.42 13.98
C LEU A 135 2.75 10.96 15.32
N LEU A 136 2.46 12.23 15.62
CA LEU A 136 2.86 12.86 16.88
C LEU A 136 2.15 12.23 18.08
N GLU A 137 0.85 12.01 17.99
CA GLU A 137 0.06 11.35 19.03
C GLU A 137 0.54 9.91 19.26
N GLY A 138 0.88 9.18 18.19
CA GLY A 138 1.49 7.86 18.30
C GLY A 138 2.84 7.89 19.01
N TYR A 139 3.71 8.83 18.64
CA TYR A 139 5.02 8.97 19.28
C TYR A 139 4.96 9.39 20.74
N LEU A 140 4.03 10.28 21.09
CA LEU A 140 3.84 10.75 22.47
C LEU A 140 3.05 9.76 23.33
N GLY A 141 2.17 8.94 22.71
CA GLY A 141 1.37 7.92 23.39
C GLY A 141 2.14 6.63 23.66
N ASP A 142 3.14 6.29 22.87
CA ASP A 142 3.98 5.09 23.05
C ASP A 142 4.94 5.14 24.27
N ALA A 143 4.92 6.23 25.05
CA ALA A 143 5.54 6.24 26.39
C ALA A 143 4.87 5.24 27.37
N GLY A 144 3.80 4.56 26.97
CA GLY A 144 3.04 3.55 27.71
C GLY A 144 2.76 2.26 26.95
N GLY A 145 3.75 1.75 26.16
CA GLY A 145 3.89 0.31 25.84
C GLY A 145 2.63 -0.46 25.46
N GLN A 146 1.87 -0.05 24.43
CA GLN A 146 1.13 -1.02 23.63
C GLN A 146 1.91 -1.24 22.35
N GLU A 147 2.77 -2.27 22.34
CA GLU A 147 3.18 -2.93 21.12
C GLU A 147 1.90 -3.31 20.38
N VAL A 148 1.54 -2.52 19.35
CA VAL A 148 0.61 -3.01 18.33
C VAL A 148 1.34 -4.22 17.76
N GLU A 149 1.00 -5.41 18.26
CA GLU A 149 1.57 -6.67 17.79
C GLU A 149 1.59 -6.62 16.26
N ASP A 150 2.78 -6.64 15.71
CA ASP A 150 2.97 -6.59 14.25
C ASP A 150 2.67 -7.99 13.70
N TYR A 151 1.36 -8.39 13.86
CA TYR A 151 0.88 -9.68 13.37
C TYR A 151 1.16 -9.86 11.87
N LEU A 152 1.35 -8.75 11.11
CA LEU A 152 1.80 -8.83 9.73
C LEU A 152 3.27 -9.24 9.63
N ALA A 153 4.08 -8.98 10.66
CA ALA A 153 5.45 -9.48 10.71
C ALA A 153 5.52 -11.01 10.86
N LEU A 154 4.49 -11.63 11.43
CA LEU A 154 4.38 -13.09 11.55
C LEU A 154 4.13 -13.77 10.19
N LEU A 155 3.52 -13.05 9.25
CA LEU A 155 3.16 -13.57 7.95
C LEU A 155 4.23 -13.25 6.90
N THR A 156 4.52 -14.23 6.05
CA THR A 156 5.29 -13.99 4.82
C THR A 156 4.50 -13.14 3.84
N ASP A 157 5.18 -12.52 2.86
CA ASP A 157 4.53 -11.73 1.80
C ASP A 157 3.41 -12.55 1.12
N ARG A 158 3.67 -13.85 0.86
CA ARG A 158 2.71 -14.74 0.24
C ARG A 158 1.49 -15.06 1.11
N GLU A 159 1.68 -15.23 2.39
CA GLU A 159 0.60 -15.45 3.34
C GLU A 159 -0.27 -14.19 3.48
N ARG A 160 0.30 -12.99 3.41
CA ARG A 160 -0.45 -11.73 3.39
C ARG A 160 -1.31 -11.59 2.13
N GLU A 161 -0.77 -11.95 0.96
CA GLU A 161 -1.54 -11.99 -0.29
C GLU A 161 -2.70 -12.96 -0.20
N VAL A 162 -2.47 -14.18 0.30
CA VAL A 162 -3.52 -15.19 0.49
C VAL A 162 -4.57 -14.70 1.49
N LEU A 163 -4.16 -14.08 2.59
CA LEU A 163 -5.06 -13.51 3.60
C LEU A 163 -6.01 -12.46 2.98
N GLN A 164 -5.49 -11.54 2.17
CA GLN A 164 -6.29 -10.55 1.48
C GLN A 164 -7.30 -11.20 0.52
N LEU A 165 -6.85 -12.11 -0.34
CA LEU A 165 -7.71 -12.78 -1.31
C LEU A 165 -8.83 -13.61 -0.64
N ILE A 166 -8.55 -14.23 0.51
CA ILE A 166 -9.58 -14.88 1.33
C ILE A 166 -10.59 -13.85 1.83
N ALA A 167 -10.12 -12.72 2.32
CA ALA A 167 -10.97 -11.66 2.85
C ALA A 167 -11.84 -10.99 1.76
N GLU A 168 -11.36 -10.96 0.52
CA GLU A 168 -12.12 -10.56 -0.67
C GLU A 168 -13.14 -11.62 -1.12
N GLY A 169 -13.24 -12.76 -0.42
CA GLY A 169 -14.20 -13.81 -0.71
C GLY A 169 -13.79 -14.78 -1.82
N LYS A 170 -12.53 -14.76 -2.27
CA LYS A 170 -12.07 -15.69 -3.32
C LYS A 170 -11.97 -17.13 -2.80
N THR A 171 -12.36 -18.07 -3.63
CA THR A 171 -12.19 -19.50 -3.40
C THR A 171 -10.74 -19.94 -3.55
N ASN A 172 -10.35 -21.10 -2.98
CA ASN A 172 -9.00 -21.63 -3.14
C ASN A 172 -8.57 -21.78 -4.61
N LYS A 173 -9.51 -22.11 -5.50
CA LYS A 173 -9.27 -22.24 -6.94
C LYS A 173 -8.95 -20.88 -7.59
N GLU A 174 -9.71 -19.85 -7.26
CA GLU A 174 -9.48 -18.49 -7.75
C GLU A 174 -8.16 -17.92 -7.21
N ILE A 175 -7.87 -18.11 -5.92
CA ILE A 175 -6.60 -17.73 -5.31
C ILE A 175 -5.43 -18.45 -6.02
N ALA A 176 -5.55 -19.75 -6.27
CA ALA A 176 -4.53 -20.52 -6.98
C ALA A 176 -4.27 -19.95 -8.38
N THR A 177 -5.32 -19.53 -9.08
CA THR A 177 -5.23 -18.91 -10.41
C THR A 177 -4.54 -17.54 -10.33
N VAL A 178 -5.02 -16.64 -9.44
CA VAL A 178 -4.44 -15.29 -9.25
C VAL A 178 -2.96 -15.37 -8.89
N LEU A 179 -2.61 -16.32 -8.04
CA LEU A 179 -1.25 -16.46 -7.52
C LEU A 179 -0.35 -17.36 -8.37
N SER A 180 -0.88 -17.99 -9.43
CA SER A 180 -0.19 -18.97 -10.29
C SER A 180 0.47 -20.11 -9.50
N VAL A 181 -0.27 -20.70 -8.55
CA VAL A 181 0.17 -21.81 -7.71
C VAL A 181 -0.87 -22.97 -7.73
N SER A 182 -0.54 -24.08 -7.10
CA SER A 182 -1.51 -25.18 -6.92
C SER A 182 -2.54 -24.87 -5.82
N ILE A 183 -3.73 -25.49 -5.89
CA ILE A 183 -4.75 -25.40 -4.83
C ILE A 183 -4.18 -25.90 -3.50
N ASN A 184 -3.41 -26.98 -3.49
CA ASN A 184 -2.77 -27.51 -2.28
C ASN A 184 -1.80 -26.49 -1.65
N THR A 185 -1.11 -25.69 -2.48
CA THR A 185 -0.25 -24.61 -1.98
C THR A 185 -1.08 -23.53 -1.25
N VAL A 186 -2.24 -23.17 -1.80
CA VAL A 186 -3.16 -22.22 -1.16
C VAL A 186 -3.66 -22.77 0.17
N GLU A 187 -4.04 -24.06 0.23
CA GLU A 187 -4.49 -24.71 1.47
C GLU A 187 -3.40 -24.71 2.54
N THR A 188 -2.16 -24.95 2.14
CA THR A 188 -1.00 -24.89 3.03
C THR A 188 -0.83 -23.47 3.60
N HIS A 189 -0.90 -22.44 2.76
CA HIS A 189 -0.83 -21.05 3.25
C HIS A 189 -1.98 -20.71 4.17
N ARG A 190 -3.21 -21.13 3.88
CA ARG A 190 -4.37 -20.93 4.77
C ARG A 190 -4.15 -21.55 6.14
N LYS A 191 -3.63 -22.78 6.18
CA LYS A 191 -3.30 -23.46 7.44
C LYS A 191 -2.26 -22.67 8.23
N HIS A 192 -1.16 -22.26 7.61
CA HIS A 192 -0.12 -21.46 8.28
C HIS A 192 -0.64 -20.11 8.77
N ILE A 193 -1.51 -19.43 7.99
CA ILE A 193 -2.15 -18.16 8.42
C ILE A 193 -2.96 -18.40 9.69
N MET A 194 -3.80 -19.43 9.72
CA MET A 194 -4.62 -19.77 10.88
C MET A 194 -3.77 -20.10 12.11
N GLU A 195 -2.72 -20.91 11.94
CA GLU A 195 -1.79 -21.25 13.03
C GLU A 195 -1.05 -20.02 13.56
N LYS A 196 -0.52 -19.15 12.68
CA LYS A 196 0.26 -17.98 13.06
C LYS A 196 -0.55 -16.86 13.73
N LEU A 197 -1.84 -16.74 13.36
CA LEU A 197 -2.74 -15.70 13.85
C LEU A 197 -3.74 -16.20 14.90
N ASP A 198 -3.62 -17.47 15.29
CA ASP A 198 -4.56 -18.16 16.20
C ASP A 198 -6.03 -18.02 15.77
N LEU A 199 -6.28 -18.32 14.49
CA LEU A 199 -7.60 -18.28 13.85
C LEU A 199 -8.06 -19.69 13.51
N HIS A 200 -9.36 -19.98 13.65
CA HIS A 200 -9.87 -21.34 13.57
C HIS A 200 -10.75 -21.61 12.33
N ASN A 201 -11.21 -20.55 11.66
CA ASN A 201 -12.08 -20.68 10.49
C ASN A 201 -11.99 -19.45 9.57
N THR A 202 -12.58 -19.58 8.37
CA THR A 202 -12.57 -18.50 7.35
C THR A 202 -13.27 -17.23 7.84
N ALA A 203 -14.35 -17.34 8.61
CA ALA A 203 -15.05 -16.15 9.12
C ALA A 203 -14.16 -15.34 10.08
N GLU A 204 -13.32 -15.99 10.86
CA GLU A 204 -12.33 -15.33 11.71
C GLU A 204 -11.23 -14.65 10.89
N ILE A 205 -10.77 -15.28 9.80
CA ILE A 205 -9.83 -14.68 8.86
C ILE A 205 -10.41 -13.38 8.28
N VAL A 206 -11.65 -13.43 7.77
CA VAL A 206 -12.32 -12.24 7.19
C VAL A 206 -12.48 -11.15 8.25
N ARG A 207 -12.99 -11.48 9.43
CA ARG A 207 -13.16 -10.52 10.53
C ARG A 207 -11.83 -9.90 10.96
N PHE A 208 -10.77 -10.70 11.00
CA PHE A 208 -9.42 -10.24 11.28
C PHE A 208 -8.96 -9.23 10.22
N ALA A 209 -9.10 -9.57 8.94
CA ALA A 209 -8.66 -8.73 7.82
C ALA A 209 -9.40 -7.38 7.79
N VAL A 210 -10.73 -7.37 8.01
CA VAL A 210 -11.53 -6.13 8.12
C VAL A 210 -11.07 -5.29 9.31
N ARG A 211 -10.94 -5.89 10.50
CA ARG A 211 -10.49 -5.18 11.70
C ARG A 211 -9.10 -4.57 11.55
N LYS A 212 -8.25 -5.23 10.79
CA LYS A 212 -6.86 -4.82 10.53
C LYS A 212 -6.69 -3.98 9.26
N LYS A 213 -7.80 -3.60 8.62
CA LYS A 213 -7.80 -2.76 7.41
C LYS A 213 -6.98 -3.32 6.25
N ILE A 214 -6.93 -4.65 6.13
CA ILE A 214 -6.32 -5.35 4.99
C ILE A 214 -7.25 -5.28 3.78
N VAL A 215 -8.56 -5.32 4.04
CA VAL A 215 -9.65 -5.10 3.07
C VAL A 215 -10.61 -4.03 3.62
N HIS A 216 -11.37 -3.40 2.73
CA HIS A 216 -12.26 -2.28 3.01
C HIS A 216 -13.70 -2.59 2.62
#